data_616e6b5ebec153855ef52b6bd97d85dc
#
_entry.id   616e6b5ebec153855ef52b6bd97d85dc
#
_cell.length_a   1.000
_cell.length_b   1.000
_cell.length_c   1.000
_cell.angle_alpha   90.00
_cell.angle_beta   90.00
_cell.angle_gamma   90.00
#
_symmetry.space_group_name_H-M   'P 1'
#
loop_
_entity.id
_entity.type
_entity.pdbx_description
1 polymer ?
#
loop_
_entity_poly.entity_id
_entity_poly.type
_entity_poly.pdbx_seq_one_letter_code
_entity_poly.pdbx_strand_id
1 'polypeptide(L)'
;MVNRFDVFLVNLDAAPSGDAKNTRPGVVVSPDEMNRNVDHVIIAPLASTKARYPTRVAVEFLNGERMVILDQIRTVDKNRLVKKVGEIGESSREDVLDRLGEMFAK
;
A
#
# COMPACT_ATOMS: atom_id res chain seq x y z
N MET A 1 -11.79 -5.85 -8.57
CA MET A 1 -11.18 -6.78 -7.60
C MET A 1 -9.87 -6.18 -7.09
N VAL A 2 -9.61 -6.30 -5.80
CA VAL A 2 -8.36 -5.79 -5.20
C VAL A 2 -7.31 -6.88 -5.23
N ASN A 3 -6.14 -6.56 -5.80
CA ASN A 3 -5.03 -7.51 -5.88
C ASN A 3 -3.82 -6.97 -5.11
N ARG A 4 -3.00 -7.89 -4.62
CA ARG A 4 -1.73 -7.52 -4.00
C ARG A 4 -0.90 -6.69 -4.98
N PHE A 5 -0.27 -5.64 -4.48
CA PHE A 5 0.54 -4.66 -5.22
C PHE A 5 -0.27 -3.63 -6.02
N ASP A 6 -1.60 -3.68 -5.99
CA ASP A 6 -2.40 -2.57 -6.48
C ASP A 6 -2.14 -1.33 -5.63
N VAL A 7 -2.13 -0.18 -6.28
CA VAL A 7 -2.03 1.11 -5.59
C VAL A 7 -3.38 1.80 -5.67
N PHE A 8 -3.92 2.15 -4.51
CA PHE A 8 -5.20 2.86 -4.40
C PHE A 8 -5.00 4.21 -3.72
N LEU A 9 -5.87 5.16 -4.06
CA LEU A 9 -6.08 6.30 -3.19
C LEU A 9 -6.96 5.81 -2.04
N VAL A 10 -6.49 6.00 -0.83
CA VAL A 10 -7.14 5.51 0.39
C VAL A 10 -7.70 6.69 1.17
N ASN A 11 -8.96 6.60 1.53
CA ASN A 11 -9.63 7.61 2.34
C ASN A 11 -9.21 7.44 3.81
N LEU A 12 -8.52 8.44 4.35
CA LEU A 12 -8.04 8.44 5.73
C LEU A 12 -8.91 9.28 6.66
N ASP A 13 -10.04 9.78 6.18
CA ASP A 13 -10.99 10.55 7.01
C ASP A 13 -11.55 9.67 8.13
N ALA A 14 -11.96 10.30 9.22
CA ALA A 14 -12.49 9.58 10.38
C ALA A 14 -13.71 8.71 10.01
N ALA A 15 -14.52 9.18 9.05
CA ALA A 15 -15.62 8.40 8.51
C ALA A 15 -15.54 8.40 6.98
N PRO A 16 -15.77 7.23 6.33
CA PRO A 16 -15.77 7.20 4.86
C PRO A 16 -16.88 8.08 4.30
N SER A 17 -16.57 8.83 3.27
CA SER A 17 -17.55 9.63 2.55
C SER A 17 -17.24 9.54 1.06
N GLY A 18 -18.24 9.77 0.21
CA GLY A 18 -18.03 9.79 -1.22
C GLY A 18 -17.15 10.94 -1.69
N ASP A 19 -16.96 11.93 -0.82
CA ASP A 19 -16.22 13.14 -1.10
C ASP A 19 -14.94 13.15 -0.26
N ALA A 20 -14.12 12.15 -0.45
CA ALA A 20 -12.91 11.93 0.33
C ALA A 20 -11.90 13.06 0.13
N LYS A 21 -11.70 13.88 1.17
CA LYS A 21 -10.79 15.01 1.15
C LYS A 21 -9.39 14.64 1.61
N ASN A 22 -9.27 13.61 2.42
CA ASN A 22 -7.99 13.17 2.97
C ASN A 22 -7.62 11.83 2.39
N THR A 23 -7.20 11.83 1.11
CA THR A 23 -6.75 10.60 0.45
C THR A 23 -5.23 10.59 0.34
N ARG A 24 -4.67 9.39 0.47
CA ARG A 24 -3.23 9.14 0.29
C ARG A 24 -3.05 7.86 -0.50
N PRO A 25 -2.03 7.76 -1.35
CA PRO A 25 -1.77 6.52 -2.06
C PRO A 25 -1.26 5.45 -1.10
N GLY A 26 -1.77 4.25 -1.26
CA GLY A 26 -1.35 3.09 -0.49
C GLY A 26 -1.24 1.86 -1.38
N VAL A 27 -0.25 1.03 -1.09
CA VAL A 27 0.00 -0.22 -1.80
C VAL A 27 -0.65 -1.36 -1.02
N VAL A 28 -1.46 -2.16 -1.70
CA VAL A 28 -2.05 -3.35 -1.09
C VAL A 28 -0.95 -4.39 -0.93
N VAL A 29 -0.66 -4.78 0.31
CA VAL A 29 0.38 -5.78 0.60
C VAL A 29 -0.20 -7.09 1.12
N SER A 30 -1.49 -7.12 1.47
CA SER A 30 -2.15 -8.35 1.87
C SER A 30 -2.27 -9.34 0.71
N PRO A 31 -2.22 -10.65 0.98
CA PRO A 31 -2.29 -11.65 -0.09
C PRO A 31 -3.66 -11.69 -0.77
N ASP A 32 -3.66 -12.10 -2.03
CA ASP A 32 -4.87 -12.13 -2.84
C ASP A 32 -5.98 -12.99 -2.22
N GLU A 33 -5.61 -14.07 -1.56
CA GLU A 33 -6.58 -14.92 -0.88
C GLU A 33 -7.33 -14.14 0.20
N MET A 34 -6.61 -13.35 1.01
CA MET A 34 -7.23 -12.47 1.99
C MET A 34 -8.09 -11.40 1.31
N ASN A 35 -7.56 -10.80 0.25
CA ASN A 35 -8.24 -9.72 -0.45
C ASN A 35 -9.57 -10.15 -1.06
N ARG A 36 -9.70 -11.42 -1.41
CA ARG A 36 -10.94 -11.96 -1.99
C ARG A 36 -11.97 -12.36 -0.95
N ASN A 37 -11.53 -12.68 0.26
CA ASN A 37 -12.39 -13.37 1.23
C ASN A 37 -12.83 -12.54 2.43
N VAL A 38 -12.24 -11.37 2.65
CA VAL A 38 -12.61 -10.51 3.78
C VAL A 38 -12.82 -9.07 3.32
N ASP A 39 -13.50 -8.28 4.14
CA ASP A 39 -13.90 -6.92 3.79
C ASP A 39 -12.84 -5.85 4.05
N HIS A 40 -11.65 -6.26 4.41
CA HIS A 40 -10.55 -5.34 4.68
C HIS A 40 -9.26 -5.83 4.04
N VAL A 41 -8.31 -4.92 3.89
CA VAL A 41 -7.00 -5.19 3.27
C VAL A 41 -5.92 -4.55 4.11
N ILE A 42 -4.68 -5.03 3.94
CA ILE A 42 -3.52 -4.41 4.57
C ILE A 42 -2.82 -3.56 3.52
N ILE A 43 -2.57 -2.30 3.85
CA ILE A 43 -1.89 -1.38 2.95
C ILE A 43 -0.61 -0.84 3.59
N ALA A 44 0.32 -0.44 2.73
CA ALA A 44 1.49 0.33 3.11
C ALA A 44 1.42 1.69 2.43
N PRO A 45 1.68 2.79 3.15
CA PRO A 45 1.70 4.10 2.51
C PRO A 45 2.75 4.20 1.41
N LEU A 46 2.43 4.95 0.36
CA LEU A 46 3.35 5.26 -0.72
C LEU A 46 3.61 6.77 -0.66
N ALA A 47 4.84 7.15 -0.36
CA ALA A 47 5.17 8.55 -0.10
C ALA A 47 6.41 8.99 -0.88
N SER A 48 6.54 10.29 -1.11
CA SER A 48 7.68 10.86 -1.83
C SER A 48 8.82 11.29 -0.90
N THR A 49 8.91 10.70 0.29
CA THR A 49 10.00 10.94 1.23
C THR A 49 11.32 10.41 0.68
N LYS A 50 12.42 11.07 1.05
CA LYS A 50 13.77 10.62 0.71
C LYS A 50 14.43 9.83 1.84
N ALA A 51 13.76 9.73 2.98
CA ALA A 51 14.29 8.98 4.12
C ALA A 51 14.36 7.49 3.80
N ARG A 52 15.54 6.90 3.92
CA ARG A 52 15.77 5.50 3.57
C ARG A 52 16.04 4.68 4.82
N TYR A 53 15.20 3.69 5.03
CA TYR A 53 15.32 2.73 6.13
C TYR A 53 15.18 1.31 5.58
N PRO A 54 15.71 0.29 6.28
CA PRO A 54 15.54 -1.10 5.82
C PRO A 54 14.08 -1.54 5.67
N THR A 55 13.16 -0.86 6.34
CA THR A 55 11.72 -1.16 6.30
C THR A 55 10.99 -0.42 5.17
N ARG A 56 11.73 0.19 4.26
CA ARG A 56 11.14 0.95 3.13
C ARG A 56 11.74 0.49 1.83
N VAL A 57 10.91 0.49 0.78
CA VAL A 57 11.31 0.05 -0.56
C VAL A 57 11.09 1.19 -1.55
N ALA A 58 12.15 1.55 -2.27
CA ALA A 58 12.06 2.57 -3.31
C ALA A 58 11.41 1.97 -4.57
N VAL A 59 10.46 2.69 -5.14
CA VAL A 59 9.77 2.28 -6.37
C VAL A 59 9.61 3.49 -7.28
N GLU A 60 9.53 3.23 -8.60
CA GLU A 60 9.11 4.25 -9.57
C GLU A 60 7.60 4.21 -9.68
N PHE A 61 6.94 5.34 -9.51
CA PHE A 61 5.50 5.42 -9.63
C PHE A 61 5.08 6.85 -9.97
N LEU A 62 4.19 7.00 -10.94
CA LEU A 62 3.70 8.30 -11.39
C LEU A 62 4.85 9.27 -11.73
N ASN A 63 5.80 8.80 -12.55
CA ASN A 63 6.94 9.57 -13.05
C ASN A 63 7.87 10.10 -11.95
N GLY A 64 7.98 9.40 -10.85
CA GLY A 64 8.88 9.80 -9.79
C GLY A 64 9.19 8.67 -8.81
N GLU A 65 10.25 8.86 -8.06
CA GLU A 65 10.60 7.90 -7.02
C GLU A 65 9.68 8.06 -5.82
N ARG A 66 9.18 6.95 -5.33
CA ARG A 66 8.33 6.88 -4.13
C ARG A 66 8.89 5.82 -3.20
N MET A 67 8.56 5.93 -1.92
CA MET A 67 8.92 4.91 -0.94
C MET A 67 7.67 4.19 -0.48
N VAL A 68 7.71 2.85 -0.52
CA VAL A 68 6.70 2.01 0.12
C VAL A 68 7.10 1.90 1.59
N ILE A 69 6.28 2.41 2.48
CA ILE A 69 6.64 2.54 3.91
C ILE A 69 6.07 1.35 4.67
N LEU A 70 6.85 0.27 4.73
CA LEU A 70 6.40 -0.99 5.33
C LEU A 70 6.32 -0.93 6.86
N ASP A 71 7.03 -0.01 7.49
CA ASP A 71 6.95 0.18 8.94
C ASP A 71 5.66 0.89 9.37
N GLN A 72 4.83 1.30 8.42
CA GLN A 72 3.54 1.94 8.68
C GLN A 72 2.37 1.19 8.05
N ILE A 73 2.49 -0.12 7.88
CA ILE A 73 1.37 -0.91 7.36
C ILE A 73 0.18 -0.84 8.31
N ARG A 74 -1.01 -0.85 7.72
CA ARG A 74 -2.25 -0.81 8.49
C ARG A 74 -3.36 -1.53 7.75
N THR A 75 -4.34 -2.00 8.51
CA THR A 75 -5.54 -2.60 7.95
C THR A 75 -6.59 -1.51 7.74
N VAL A 76 -7.20 -1.52 6.58
CA VAL A 76 -8.32 -0.60 6.26
C VAL A 76 -9.47 -1.41 5.67
N ASP A 77 -10.69 -0.93 5.87
CA ASP A 77 -11.86 -1.50 5.20
C ASP A 77 -11.78 -1.22 3.70
N LYS A 78 -12.29 -2.13 2.90
CA LYS A 78 -12.30 -1.95 1.44
C LYS A 78 -13.05 -0.71 1.00
N ASN A 79 -14.04 -0.25 1.76
CA ASN A 79 -14.77 0.98 1.44
C ASN A 79 -13.91 2.24 1.57
N ARG A 80 -12.70 2.12 2.14
CA ARG A 80 -11.72 3.19 2.18
C ARG A 80 -10.93 3.33 0.89
N LEU A 81 -11.00 2.34 0.01
CA LEU A 81 -10.30 2.35 -1.28
C LEU A 81 -11.13 3.13 -2.28
N VAL A 82 -10.69 4.35 -2.58
CA VAL A 82 -11.47 5.28 -3.41
C VAL A 82 -11.28 5.00 -4.90
N LYS A 83 -10.03 4.83 -5.33
CA LYS A 83 -9.71 4.66 -6.75
C LYS A 83 -8.38 3.93 -6.91
N LYS A 84 -8.34 2.95 -7.79
CA LYS A 84 -7.08 2.33 -8.18
C LYS A 84 -6.34 3.27 -9.12
N VAL A 85 -5.09 3.56 -8.80
CA VAL A 85 -4.26 4.48 -9.59
C VAL A 85 -3.07 3.79 -10.25
N GLY A 86 -2.87 2.51 -10.03
CA GLY A 86 -1.81 1.75 -10.69
C GLY A 86 -1.43 0.50 -9.92
N GLU A 87 -0.24 0.01 -10.21
CA GLU A 87 0.33 -1.18 -9.60
C GLU A 87 1.83 -0.98 -9.41
N ILE A 88 2.39 -1.65 -8.41
CA ILE A 88 3.84 -1.67 -8.23
C ILE A 88 4.46 -2.58 -9.30
N GLY A 89 5.54 -2.13 -9.92
CA GLY A 89 6.25 -2.88 -10.94
C GLY A 89 6.83 -4.19 -10.41
N GLU A 90 6.91 -5.20 -11.28
CA GLU A 90 7.34 -6.55 -10.89
C GLU A 90 8.71 -6.57 -10.23
N SER A 91 9.65 -5.73 -10.68
CA SER A 91 10.99 -5.69 -10.12
C SER A 91 11.01 -5.29 -8.64
N SER A 92 9.99 -4.60 -8.16
CA SER A 92 9.92 -4.15 -6.76
C SER A 92 9.10 -5.07 -5.87
N ARG A 93 8.32 -5.96 -6.44
CA ARG A 93 7.40 -6.81 -5.67
C ARG A 93 8.12 -7.77 -4.74
N GLU A 94 9.19 -8.41 -5.22
CA GLU A 94 9.98 -9.29 -4.39
C GLU A 94 10.65 -8.52 -3.25
N ASP A 95 11.16 -7.33 -3.53
CA ASP A 95 11.77 -6.49 -2.50
C ASP A 95 10.77 -6.17 -1.39
N VAL A 96 9.54 -5.85 -1.75
CA VAL A 96 8.48 -5.57 -0.76
C VAL A 96 8.23 -6.80 0.10
N LEU A 97 8.08 -7.99 -0.51
CA LEU A 97 7.82 -9.22 0.24
C LEU A 97 9.01 -9.62 1.10
N ASP A 98 10.23 -9.48 0.59
CA ASP A 98 11.44 -9.81 1.33
C ASP A 98 11.59 -8.91 2.56
N ARG A 99 11.35 -7.62 2.41
CA ARG A 99 11.42 -6.68 3.52
C ARG A 99 10.35 -6.95 4.57
N LEU A 100 9.13 -7.26 4.15
CA LEU A 100 8.08 -7.65 5.08
C LEU A 100 8.47 -8.91 5.86
N GLY A 101 9.06 -9.90 5.16
CA GLY A 101 9.55 -11.11 5.80
C GLY A 101 10.61 -10.83 6.85
N GLU A 102 11.58 -9.98 6.51
CA GLU A 102 12.65 -9.59 7.44
C GLU A 102 12.12 -8.85 8.68
N MET A 103 11.12 -7.99 8.50
CA MET A 103 10.55 -7.22 9.60
C MET A 103 9.91 -8.10 10.67
N PHE A 104 9.38 -9.25 10.29
CA PHE A 104 8.68 -10.16 11.19
C PHE A 104 9.46 -11.45 11.47
N ALA A 105 10.67 -11.55 10.98
CA ALA A 105 11.57 -12.67 11.30
C ALA A 105 12.19 -12.47 12.68
N LYS A 106 12.54 -13.58 13.31
CA LYS A 106 13.25 -13.53 14.59
C LYS A 106 14.73 -13.20 14.38
#